data_aa93332bfebacbdff9ea588216593054
#
_entry.id   aa93332bfebacbdff9ea588216593054
#
_cell.length_a   1.000
_cell.length_b   1.000
_cell.length_c   1.000
_cell.angle_alpha   90.00
_cell.angle_beta   90.00
_cell.angle_gamma   90.00
#
_symmetry.space_group_name_H-M   'P 1'
#
loop_
_entity.id
_entity.type
_entity.pdbx_description
1 polymer ?
#
loop_
_entity_poly.entity_id
_entity_poly.type
_entity_poly.pdbx_seq_one_letter_code
_entity_poly.pdbx_strand_id
1 'polypeptide(L)'
;MRLQLLPSTIGGVGPAQLLSSYLINQHICIDAGSIGFHAELSQQLAVKHVFITHSHSDHVASLPAFLDAHFGVGIDSEDPVTVYGTETTISSLRMDMLNDRHWPDFIRICAESGRDLVRLQVIEEGVPVQIEGLMITAIAVDHIVDTVAYIIEDDISACAIVTDTGPTDEIWKRCHQVKGLTTVALECAFPDRLQWLADASKHLTPTTFKADRAKAPDPDQLRFLAVHLKLNQYDEIVEELAALSLPGLEVMKSGLDYQV
;
A
#
# COMPACT_ATOMS: atom_id res chain seq x y z
N MET A 1 7.44 13.99 6.33
CA MET A 1 6.25 13.21 5.86
C MET A 1 5.76 12.30 6.98
N ARG A 2 4.45 11.99 7.05
CA ARG A 2 3.84 11.11 8.05
C ARG A 2 3.26 9.88 7.36
N LEU A 3 3.62 8.69 7.86
CA LEU A 3 3.13 7.40 7.39
C LEU A 3 2.35 6.70 8.51
N GLN A 4 1.18 6.16 8.23
CA GLN A 4 0.38 5.37 9.15
C GLN A 4 -0.15 4.11 8.46
N LEU A 5 -0.01 2.95 9.10
CA LEU A 5 -0.75 1.74 8.72
C LEU A 5 -2.13 1.80 9.34
N LEU A 6 -3.20 1.77 8.54
CA LEU A 6 -4.56 1.79 9.06
C LEU A 6 -4.93 0.46 9.72
N PRO A 7 -5.69 0.50 10.83
CA PRO A 7 -6.21 -0.72 11.44
C PRO A 7 -7.09 -1.50 10.47
N SER A 8 -6.92 -2.81 10.43
CA SER A 8 -7.75 -3.71 9.61
C SER A 8 -8.84 -4.44 10.41
N THR A 9 -8.96 -4.16 11.71
CA THR A 9 -9.99 -4.76 12.58
C THR A 9 -10.95 -3.70 13.08
N ILE A 10 -12.24 -3.96 12.96
CA ILE A 10 -13.29 -3.06 13.49
C ILE A 10 -13.23 -3.10 15.02
N GLY A 11 -12.96 -1.94 15.64
CA GLY A 11 -12.95 -1.79 17.11
C GLY A 11 -11.75 -2.40 17.83
N GLY A 12 -10.73 -2.86 17.12
CA GLY A 12 -9.55 -3.49 17.69
C GLY A 12 -8.25 -2.77 17.36
N VAL A 13 -7.46 -2.46 18.40
CA VAL A 13 -6.04 -2.18 18.27
C VAL A 13 -5.33 -3.53 18.41
N GLY A 14 -5.29 -4.32 17.36
CA GLY A 14 -4.58 -5.58 17.34
C GLY A 14 -3.29 -5.47 16.52
N PRO A 15 -2.28 -6.30 16.79
CA PRO A 15 -1.07 -6.32 15.99
C PRO A 15 -1.32 -6.89 14.57
N ALA A 16 -2.45 -7.55 14.36
CA ALA A 16 -2.74 -8.28 13.15
C ALA A 16 -3.15 -7.38 11.99
N GLN A 17 -2.39 -7.41 10.94
CA GLN A 17 -2.69 -6.78 9.66
C GLN A 17 -3.37 -7.80 8.75
N LEU A 18 -4.69 -7.68 8.58
CA LEU A 18 -5.48 -8.52 7.66
C LEU A 18 -5.61 -7.87 6.28
N LEU A 19 -5.65 -6.55 6.24
CA LEU A 19 -5.90 -5.74 5.05
C LEU A 19 -4.86 -4.62 5.00
N SER A 20 -4.43 -4.27 3.81
CA SER A 20 -3.38 -3.27 3.57
C SER A 20 -3.98 -1.91 3.22
N SER A 21 -3.65 -0.89 4.01
CA SER A 21 -3.89 0.53 3.69
C SER A 21 -2.89 1.40 4.45
N TYR A 22 -2.09 2.16 3.71
CA TYR A 22 -1.05 3.02 4.27
C TYR A 22 -1.43 4.48 3.99
N LEU A 23 -1.68 5.24 5.05
CA LEU A 23 -2.08 6.64 4.95
C LEU A 23 -0.85 7.55 4.99
N ILE A 24 -0.71 8.41 3.99
CA ILE A 24 0.35 9.40 3.87
C ILE A 24 -0.25 10.80 4.10
N ASN A 25 0.30 11.54 5.04
CA ASN A 25 -0.10 12.91 5.38
C ASN A 25 -1.63 13.13 5.51
N GLN A 26 -2.41 12.05 5.76
CA GLN A 26 -3.88 12.05 5.89
C GLN A 26 -4.68 12.26 4.59
N HIS A 27 -4.06 12.46 3.44
CA HIS A 27 -4.74 12.80 2.18
C HIS A 27 -4.50 11.78 1.06
N ILE A 28 -3.46 10.98 1.17
CA ILE A 28 -3.09 9.97 0.17
C ILE A 28 -3.10 8.60 0.85
N CYS A 29 -3.69 7.61 0.21
CA CYS A 29 -3.67 6.23 0.68
C CYS A 29 -2.98 5.33 -0.34
N ILE A 30 -2.06 4.48 0.12
CA ILE A 30 -1.54 3.37 -0.66
C ILE A 30 -2.32 2.14 -0.24
N ASP A 31 -2.97 1.52 -1.19
CA ASP A 31 -3.97 0.46 -1.07
C ASP A 31 -5.24 0.82 -0.28
N ALA A 32 -6.30 0.13 -0.60
CA ALA A 32 -7.64 0.36 -0.07
C ALA A 32 -8.25 -0.89 0.58
N GLY A 33 -7.40 -1.70 1.24
CA GLY A 33 -7.87 -2.88 1.96
C GLY A 33 -8.77 -2.52 3.14
N SER A 34 -8.45 -1.47 3.90
CA SER A 34 -9.19 -1.10 5.12
C SER A 34 -9.67 0.36 5.20
N ILE A 35 -9.27 1.24 4.31
CA ILE A 35 -9.62 2.67 4.38
C ILE A 35 -11.14 2.92 4.42
N GLY A 36 -11.92 2.18 3.64
CA GLY A 36 -13.39 2.29 3.60
C GLY A 36 -14.09 1.74 4.84
N PHE A 37 -13.37 1.08 5.73
CA PHE A 37 -13.86 0.60 7.03
C PHE A 37 -13.36 1.45 8.20
N HIS A 38 -12.65 2.54 7.92
CA HIS A 38 -12.15 3.45 8.95
C HIS A 38 -13.32 4.07 9.70
N ALA A 39 -13.23 4.11 11.05
CA ALA A 39 -14.36 4.52 11.90
C ALA A 39 -14.79 5.98 11.69
N GLU A 40 -13.84 6.86 11.37
CA GLU A 40 -14.08 8.29 11.20
C GLU A 40 -14.33 8.65 9.74
N LEU A 41 -15.59 8.89 9.37
CA LEU A 41 -15.97 9.28 8.02
C LEU A 41 -15.21 10.53 7.53
N SER A 42 -14.98 11.50 8.40
CA SER A 42 -14.23 12.72 8.07
C SER A 42 -12.79 12.43 7.63
N GLN A 43 -12.17 11.41 8.21
CA GLN A 43 -10.82 10.98 7.80
C GLN A 43 -10.85 10.23 6.47
N GLN A 44 -11.86 9.40 6.21
CA GLN A 44 -12.05 8.80 4.89
C GLN A 44 -12.21 9.89 3.82
N LEU A 45 -13.08 10.87 4.06
CA LEU A 45 -13.39 11.94 3.11
C LEU A 45 -12.22 12.91 2.88
N ALA A 46 -11.24 12.96 3.79
CA ALA A 46 -10.00 13.72 3.59
C ALA A 46 -9.07 13.07 2.56
N VAL A 47 -9.16 11.77 2.36
CA VAL A 47 -8.35 11.05 1.37
C VAL A 47 -8.93 11.24 -0.03
N LYS A 48 -8.16 11.87 -0.92
CA LYS A 48 -8.58 12.16 -2.30
C LYS A 48 -7.81 11.36 -3.34
N HIS A 49 -6.70 10.78 -2.95
CA HIS A 49 -5.80 10.05 -3.83
C HIS A 49 -5.52 8.66 -3.27
N VAL A 50 -5.87 7.63 -4.02
CA VAL A 50 -5.65 6.23 -3.65
C VAL A 50 -4.78 5.57 -4.70
N PHE A 51 -3.62 5.09 -4.31
CA PHE A 51 -2.68 4.38 -5.19
C PHE A 51 -2.76 2.89 -4.88
N ILE A 52 -3.12 2.09 -5.84
CA ILE A 52 -3.27 0.64 -5.67
C ILE A 52 -2.00 -0.07 -6.17
N THR A 53 -1.42 -0.89 -5.32
CA THR A 53 -0.24 -1.71 -5.66
C THR A 53 -0.61 -2.82 -6.64
N HIS A 54 -1.69 -3.54 -6.36
CA HIS A 54 -2.24 -4.61 -7.19
C HIS A 54 -3.70 -4.95 -6.77
N SER A 55 -4.33 -5.85 -7.51
CA SER A 55 -5.78 -6.11 -7.39
C SER A 55 -6.17 -7.22 -6.40
N HIS A 56 -5.26 -7.75 -5.56
CA HIS A 56 -5.65 -8.74 -4.56
C HIS A 56 -6.63 -8.15 -3.53
N SER A 57 -7.52 -9.01 -3.03
CA SER A 57 -8.65 -8.57 -2.20
C SER A 57 -8.21 -7.87 -0.90
N ASP A 58 -7.12 -8.29 -0.28
CA ASP A 58 -6.61 -7.66 0.95
C ASP A 58 -6.03 -6.25 0.73
N HIS A 59 -5.85 -5.84 -0.54
CA HIS A 59 -5.41 -4.51 -0.95
C HIS A 59 -6.55 -3.62 -1.47
N VAL A 60 -7.70 -4.21 -1.83
CA VAL A 60 -8.82 -3.46 -2.42
C VAL A 60 -10.18 -3.72 -1.75
N ALA A 61 -10.24 -4.55 -0.70
CA ALA A 61 -11.50 -5.01 -0.10
C ALA A 61 -12.47 -3.89 0.30
N SER A 62 -11.97 -2.76 0.77
CA SER A 62 -12.81 -1.65 1.21
C SER A 62 -12.97 -0.53 0.18
N LEU A 63 -12.31 -0.63 -0.98
CA LEU A 63 -12.40 0.38 -2.03
C LEU A 63 -13.83 0.69 -2.46
N PRO A 64 -14.72 -0.29 -2.67
CA PRO A 64 -16.12 -0.02 -3.03
C PRO A 64 -16.83 0.84 -1.99
N ALA A 65 -16.71 0.50 -0.70
CA ALA A 65 -17.35 1.25 0.38
C ALA A 65 -16.74 2.65 0.55
N PHE A 66 -15.43 2.79 0.36
CA PHE A 66 -14.75 4.06 0.38
C PHE A 66 -15.24 4.99 -0.75
N LEU A 67 -15.35 4.49 -1.97
CA LEU A 67 -15.87 5.25 -3.11
C LEU A 67 -17.34 5.61 -2.93
N ASP A 68 -18.15 4.71 -2.36
CA ASP A 68 -19.56 4.95 -2.07
C ASP A 68 -19.75 6.12 -1.07
N ALA A 69 -18.93 6.15 0.00
CA ALA A 69 -18.93 7.25 0.96
C ALA A 69 -18.62 8.60 0.28
N HIS A 70 -17.63 8.64 -0.58
CA HIS A 70 -17.26 9.84 -1.35
C HIS A 70 -18.34 10.22 -2.36
N PHE A 71 -18.94 9.24 -3.03
CA PHE A 71 -19.98 9.47 -4.01
C PHE A 71 -21.23 10.07 -3.34
N GLY A 72 -21.63 9.54 -2.17
CA GLY A 72 -22.78 10.03 -1.42
C GLY A 72 -22.66 11.47 -0.90
N VAL A 73 -21.46 11.87 -0.48
CA VAL A 73 -21.20 13.22 0.06
C VAL A 73 -20.74 14.19 -1.01
N GLY A 74 -20.03 13.70 -2.03
CA GLY A 74 -19.39 14.50 -3.07
C GLY A 74 -20.35 15.08 -4.13
N ILE A 75 -21.65 14.78 -4.06
CA ILE A 75 -22.62 15.26 -5.05
C ILE A 75 -22.58 16.79 -5.24
N ASP A 76 -22.26 17.51 -4.20
CA ASP A 76 -22.16 18.98 -4.21
C ASP A 76 -20.70 19.50 -4.25
N SER A 77 -19.70 18.60 -4.29
CA SER A 77 -18.28 18.97 -4.36
C SER A 77 -17.76 18.78 -5.79
N GLU A 78 -16.86 19.64 -6.24
CA GLU A 78 -16.15 19.53 -7.52
C GLU A 78 -14.79 18.83 -7.36
N ASP A 79 -14.53 18.17 -6.23
CA ASP A 79 -13.25 17.56 -5.88
C ASP A 79 -13.35 16.02 -5.90
N PRO A 80 -13.04 15.38 -7.02
CA PRO A 80 -13.18 13.95 -7.19
C PRO A 80 -12.14 13.16 -6.41
N VAL A 81 -12.50 11.94 -6.00
CA VAL A 81 -11.54 10.94 -5.60
C VAL A 81 -10.89 10.33 -6.84
N THR A 82 -9.56 10.23 -6.85
CA THR A 82 -8.82 9.58 -7.92
C THR A 82 -8.13 8.32 -7.42
N VAL A 83 -8.37 7.21 -8.10
CA VAL A 83 -7.72 5.91 -7.86
C VAL A 83 -6.68 5.72 -8.96
N TYR A 84 -5.44 5.50 -8.55
CA TYR A 84 -4.27 5.30 -9.43
C TYR A 84 -3.84 3.83 -9.38
N GLY A 85 -3.39 3.31 -10.50
CA GLY A 85 -2.81 1.97 -10.60
C GLY A 85 -2.22 1.72 -11.99
N THR A 86 -1.53 0.61 -12.17
CA THR A 86 -1.10 0.17 -13.50
C THR A 86 -2.31 -0.11 -14.39
N GLU A 87 -2.10 -0.20 -15.71
CA GLU A 87 -3.18 -0.56 -16.65
C GLU A 87 -3.87 -1.86 -16.24
N THR A 88 -3.09 -2.88 -15.86
CA THR A 88 -3.61 -4.17 -15.40
C THR A 88 -4.46 -4.03 -14.14
N THR A 89 -3.98 -3.28 -13.15
CA THR A 89 -4.71 -3.03 -11.90
C THR A 89 -6.01 -2.29 -12.16
N ILE A 90 -5.98 -1.19 -12.91
CA ILE A 90 -7.18 -0.41 -13.25
C ILE A 90 -8.19 -1.25 -14.05
N SER A 91 -7.72 -2.06 -14.99
CA SER A 91 -8.57 -2.96 -15.75
C SER A 91 -9.26 -3.99 -14.85
N SER A 92 -8.52 -4.60 -13.91
CA SER A 92 -9.09 -5.54 -12.93
C SER A 92 -10.15 -4.89 -12.05
N LEU A 93 -9.90 -3.69 -11.52
CA LEU A 93 -10.88 -2.95 -10.72
C LEU A 93 -12.19 -2.70 -11.49
N ARG A 94 -12.10 -2.37 -12.77
CA ARG A 94 -13.28 -2.16 -13.60
C ARG A 94 -14.02 -3.46 -13.93
N MET A 95 -13.27 -4.51 -14.32
CA MET A 95 -13.89 -5.76 -14.76
C MET A 95 -14.48 -6.57 -13.59
N ASP A 96 -13.78 -6.59 -12.46
CA ASP A 96 -14.10 -7.51 -11.37
C ASP A 96 -14.85 -6.86 -10.22
N MET A 97 -14.75 -5.54 -10.05
CA MET A 97 -15.29 -4.83 -8.90
C MET A 97 -16.35 -3.78 -9.29
N LEU A 98 -16.01 -2.77 -10.10
CA LEU A 98 -16.89 -1.65 -10.47
C LEU A 98 -17.62 -1.96 -11.79
N ASN A 99 -18.57 -2.92 -11.77
CA ASN A 99 -19.11 -3.56 -12.97
C ASN A 99 -20.63 -3.77 -12.95
N ASP A 100 -21.34 -3.10 -12.06
CA ASP A 100 -22.81 -3.23 -11.81
C ASP A 100 -23.26 -4.63 -11.36
N ARG A 101 -22.32 -5.54 -11.08
CA ARG A 101 -22.59 -6.89 -10.59
C ARG A 101 -22.03 -7.10 -9.18
N HIS A 102 -20.77 -6.73 -8.97
CA HIS A 102 -20.14 -6.75 -7.66
C HIS A 102 -20.43 -5.44 -6.91
N TRP A 103 -20.22 -4.31 -7.57
CA TRP A 103 -20.49 -2.96 -7.07
C TRP A 103 -20.92 -2.04 -8.22
N PRO A 104 -21.67 -0.93 -7.96
CA PRO A 104 -22.03 0.04 -9.00
C PRO A 104 -20.82 0.51 -9.80
N ASP A 105 -20.96 0.63 -11.11
CA ASP A 105 -19.96 1.23 -11.98
C ASP A 105 -20.00 2.76 -11.84
N PHE A 106 -19.30 3.30 -10.85
CA PHE A 106 -19.21 4.72 -10.60
C PHE A 106 -18.65 5.51 -11.79
N ILE A 107 -17.80 4.91 -12.61
CA ILE A 107 -17.23 5.59 -13.78
C ILE A 107 -18.32 5.80 -14.85
N ARG A 108 -19.14 4.78 -15.10
CA ARG A 108 -20.31 4.90 -15.97
C ARG A 108 -21.31 5.91 -15.44
N ILE A 109 -21.63 5.86 -14.13
CA ILE A 109 -22.58 6.78 -13.49
C ILE A 109 -22.06 8.23 -13.58
N CYS A 110 -20.76 8.49 -13.36
CA CYS A 110 -20.16 9.79 -13.56
C CYS A 110 -20.32 10.28 -15.00
N ALA A 111 -20.02 9.43 -15.98
CA ALA A 111 -20.15 9.78 -17.41
C ALA A 111 -21.61 10.10 -17.80
N GLU A 112 -22.57 9.29 -17.35
CA GLU A 112 -23.99 9.47 -17.65
C GLU A 112 -24.60 10.71 -16.96
N SER A 113 -24.15 11.03 -15.75
CA SER A 113 -24.66 12.18 -14.98
C SER A 113 -23.96 13.51 -15.31
N GLY A 114 -22.84 13.46 -16.06
CA GLY A 114 -21.99 14.61 -16.31
C GLY A 114 -21.26 15.13 -15.06
N ARG A 115 -21.15 14.31 -14.00
CA ARG A 115 -20.46 14.63 -12.76
C ARG A 115 -19.11 13.92 -12.70
N ASP A 116 -18.12 14.58 -12.11
CA ASP A 116 -16.76 14.07 -11.96
C ASP A 116 -16.49 13.81 -10.47
N LEU A 117 -16.95 12.65 -9.97
CA LEU A 117 -16.87 12.30 -8.54
C LEU A 117 -15.82 11.24 -8.26
N VAL A 118 -15.57 10.32 -9.21
CA VAL A 118 -14.59 9.24 -9.12
C VAL A 118 -13.84 9.14 -10.42
N ARG A 119 -12.52 9.11 -10.34
CA ARG A 119 -11.61 8.91 -11.48
C ARG A 119 -10.78 7.65 -11.29
N LEU A 120 -10.56 6.91 -12.37
CA LEU A 120 -9.54 5.86 -12.44
C LEU A 120 -8.43 6.36 -13.36
N GLN A 121 -7.21 6.42 -12.86
CA GLN A 121 -6.06 6.93 -13.58
C GLN A 121 -4.96 5.88 -13.70
N VAL A 122 -4.62 5.55 -14.93
CA VAL A 122 -3.46 4.69 -15.22
C VAL A 122 -2.18 5.48 -14.96
N ILE A 123 -1.23 4.83 -14.29
CA ILE A 123 0.13 5.32 -14.07
C ILE A 123 1.12 4.40 -14.76
N GLU A 124 2.25 4.98 -15.18
CA GLU A 124 3.35 4.24 -15.79
C GLU A 124 4.46 3.98 -14.77
N GLU A 125 5.03 2.78 -14.80
CA GLU A 125 6.18 2.43 -13.96
C GLU A 125 7.38 3.35 -14.21
N GLY A 126 8.04 3.76 -13.14
CA GLY A 126 9.18 4.65 -13.19
C GLY A 126 8.86 6.12 -13.49
N VAL A 127 7.60 6.44 -13.86
CA VAL A 127 7.16 7.80 -14.12
C VAL A 127 6.52 8.40 -12.86
N PRO A 128 7.11 9.46 -12.28
CA PRO A 128 6.58 10.04 -11.05
C PRO A 128 5.28 10.81 -11.30
N VAL A 129 4.35 10.67 -10.36
CA VAL A 129 3.10 11.46 -10.28
C VAL A 129 3.27 12.48 -9.15
N GLN A 130 3.08 13.77 -9.45
CA GLN A 130 3.15 14.83 -8.45
C GLN A 130 1.77 15.14 -7.88
N ILE A 131 1.61 14.97 -6.57
CA ILE A 131 0.34 15.21 -5.86
C ILE A 131 0.65 15.84 -4.50
N GLU A 132 0.00 16.96 -4.19
CA GLU A 132 0.07 17.65 -2.88
C GLU A 132 1.50 17.87 -2.35
N GLY A 133 2.43 18.18 -3.26
CA GLY A 133 3.85 18.40 -2.92
C GLY A 133 4.67 17.12 -2.77
N LEU A 134 4.06 15.95 -2.99
CA LEU A 134 4.76 14.67 -3.02
C LEU A 134 5.00 14.20 -4.46
N MET A 135 6.12 13.50 -4.66
CA MET A 135 6.43 12.75 -5.87
C MET A 135 6.21 11.27 -5.56
N ILE A 136 5.30 10.61 -6.27
CA ILE A 136 4.95 9.20 -6.06
C ILE A 136 5.34 8.41 -7.31
N THR A 137 6.23 7.45 -7.16
CA THR A 137 6.76 6.65 -8.27
C THR A 137 6.44 5.17 -8.05
N ALA A 138 5.76 4.56 -9.02
CA ALA A 138 5.50 3.12 -9.03
C ALA A 138 6.71 2.36 -9.61
N ILE A 139 7.13 1.28 -8.96
CA ILE A 139 8.24 0.42 -9.38
C ILE A 139 7.78 -1.02 -9.33
N ALA A 140 7.94 -1.75 -10.44
CA ALA A 140 7.57 -3.17 -10.50
C ALA A 140 8.32 -4.01 -9.46
N VAL A 141 7.61 -4.97 -8.89
CA VAL A 141 8.14 -5.96 -7.94
C VAL A 141 7.74 -7.38 -8.35
N ASP A 142 8.37 -8.39 -7.76
CA ASP A 142 8.13 -9.78 -8.16
C ASP A 142 6.96 -10.40 -7.37
N HIS A 143 5.77 -10.38 -7.95
CA HIS A 143 4.59 -11.02 -7.38
C HIS A 143 3.83 -11.88 -8.40
N ILE A 144 2.82 -12.65 -7.94
CA ILE A 144 2.04 -13.56 -8.82
C ILE A 144 1.11 -12.84 -9.78
N VAL A 145 0.77 -11.58 -9.50
CA VAL A 145 0.04 -10.66 -10.39
C VAL A 145 0.90 -9.43 -10.65
N ASP A 146 0.52 -8.62 -11.62
CA ASP A 146 1.14 -7.32 -11.89
C ASP A 146 1.07 -6.43 -10.64
N THR A 147 2.21 -6.16 -10.04
CA THR A 147 2.33 -5.50 -8.73
C THR A 147 3.44 -4.45 -8.73
N VAL A 148 3.16 -3.33 -8.12
CA VAL A 148 4.14 -2.26 -7.93
C VAL A 148 4.32 -1.92 -6.46
N ALA A 149 5.55 -1.58 -6.09
CA ALA A 149 5.87 -0.83 -4.89
C ALA A 149 5.80 0.66 -5.19
N TYR A 150 5.64 1.48 -4.15
CA TYR A 150 5.66 2.94 -4.29
C TYR A 150 6.82 3.56 -3.53
N ILE A 151 7.55 4.46 -4.20
CA ILE A 151 8.47 5.39 -3.56
C ILE A 151 7.77 6.74 -3.46
N ILE A 152 7.73 7.31 -2.27
CA ILE A 152 7.10 8.59 -1.96
C ILE A 152 8.18 9.54 -1.46
N GLU A 153 8.33 10.68 -2.12
CA GLU A 153 9.36 11.68 -1.85
C GLU A 153 8.71 13.04 -1.58
N ASP A 154 9.15 13.74 -0.53
CA ASP A 154 8.95 15.18 -0.37
C ASP A 154 10.29 15.93 -0.55
N ASP A 155 10.32 17.23 -0.31
CA ASP A 155 11.55 18.05 -0.46
C ASP A 155 12.68 17.66 0.50
N ILE A 156 12.40 16.89 1.55
CA ILE A 156 13.32 16.62 2.67
C ILE A 156 13.61 15.13 2.81
N SER A 157 12.61 14.29 2.65
CA SER A 157 12.65 12.87 3.00
C SER A 157 11.95 12.00 1.95
N ALA A 158 12.23 10.72 1.99
CA ALA A 158 11.55 9.72 1.18
C ALA A 158 11.28 8.44 1.97
N CYS A 159 10.21 7.74 1.58
CA CYS A 159 9.95 6.38 2.01
C CYS A 159 9.59 5.47 0.83
N ALA A 160 9.81 4.17 1.02
CA ALA A 160 9.34 3.15 0.10
C ALA A 160 8.31 2.24 0.79
N ILE A 161 7.21 1.93 0.10
CA ILE A 161 6.21 0.94 0.51
C ILE A 161 6.32 -0.22 -0.46
N VAL A 162 6.90 -1.32 0.03
CA VAL A 162 7.26 -2.52 -0.73
C VAL A 162 6.47 -3.68 -0.13
N THR A 163 5.22 -3.79 -0.54
CA THR A 163 4.31 -4.82 -0.08
C THR A 163 4.02 -5.81 -1.20
N ASP A 164 3.83 -7.07 -0.83
CA ASP A 164 3.57 -8.21 -1.70
C ASP A 164 4.62 -8.39 -2.80
N THR A 165 5.76 -8.90 -2.38
CA THR A 165 6.86 -9.21 -3.28
C THR A 165 7.64 -10.45 -2.83
N GLY A 166 8.06 -11.29 -3.76
CA GLY A 166 9.21 -12.16 -3.57
C GLY A 166 10.52 -11.37 -3.60
N PRO A 167 11.67 -12.03 -3.56
CA PRO A 167 12.96 -11.37 -3.72
C PRO A 167 13.00 -10.56 -5.03
N THR A 168 13.33 -9.26 -4.91
CA THR A 168 13.26 -8.30 -6.02
C THR A 168 14.52 -7.45 -6.11
N ASP A 169 14.78 -6.82 -7.26
CA ASP A 169 15.97 -6.01 -7.48
C ASP A 169 15.65 -4.58 -7.95
N GLU A 170 14.59 -4.38 -8.74
CA GLU A 170 14.31 -3.08 -9.38
C GLU A 170 14.01 -1.98 -8.38
N ILE A 171 13.24 -2.28 -7.34
CA ILE A 171 12.95 -1.30 -6.28
C ILE A 171 14.25 -0.82 -5.60
N TRP A 172 15.19 -1.73 -5.34
CA TRP A 172 16.45 -1.38 -4.70
C TRP A 172 17.35 -0.56 -5.61
N LYS A 173 17.40 -0.88 -6.91
CA LYS A 173 18.11 -0.03 -7.90
C LYS A 173 17.56 1.39 -7.90
N ARG A 174 16.25 1.54 -7.80
CA ARG A 174 15.60 2.86 -7.72
C ARG A 174 15.90 3.54 -6.39
N CYS A 175 15.83 2.82 -5.26
CA CYS A 175 16.16 3.35 -3.94
C CYS A 175 17.57 3.95 -3.85
N HIS A 176 18.56 3.38 -4.55
CA HIS A 176 19.92 3.94 -4.65
C HIS A 176 19.98 5.31 -5.36
N GLN A 177 18.95 5.68 -6.10
CA GLN A 177 18.87 6.96 -6.81
C GLN A 177 18.07 8.01 -6.03
N VAL A 178 17.30 7.59 -5.02
CA VAL A 178 16.45 8.44 -4.20
C VAL A 178 17.27 9.17 -3.14
N LYS A 179 17.11 10.47 -3.05
CA LYS A 179 17.73 11.27 -2.01
C LYS A 179 16.83 11.31 -0.77
N GLY A 180 17.44 11.23 0.40
CA GLY A 180 16.68 11.36 1.66
C GLY A 180 15.79 10.15 1.98
N LEU A 181 16.03 8.98 1.39
CA LEU A 181 15.37 7.75 1.82
C LEU A 181 15.69 7.48 3.29
N THR A 182 14.68 7.41 4.13
CA THR A 182 14.79 7.21 5.58
C THR A 182 14.11 5.94 6.04
N THR A 183 13.02 5.55 5.38
CA THR A 183 12.12 4.49 5.84
C THR A 183 11.69 3.59 4.69
N VAL A 184 11.69 2.29 4.94
CA VAL A 184 11.17 1.27 4.03
C VAL A 184 10.16 0.41 4.78
N ALA A 185 8.91 0.40 4.35
CA ALA A 185 7.94 -0.61 4.73
C ALA A 185 8.12 -1.80 3.79
N LEU A 186 8.62 -2.93 4.30
CA LEU A 186 8.89 -4.14 3.53
C LEU A 186 8.08 -5.30 4.07
N GLU A 187 7.44 -6.07 3.19
CA GLU A 187 6.67 -7.24 3.59
C GLU A 187 7.52 -8.34 4.22
N CYS A 188 6.89 -9.13 5.10
CA CYS A 188 7.38 -10.41 5.58
C CYS A 188 6.19 -11.31 5.91
N ALA A 189 5.68 -12.04 4.93
CA ALA A 189 4.37 -12.68 5.05
C ALA A 189 4.38 -14.01 5.79
N PHE A 190 5.46 -14.79 5.70
CA PHE A 190 5.53 -16.16 6.21
C PHE A 190 6.77 -16.41 7.08
N PRO A 191 6.71 -17.35 8.05
CA PRO A 191 7.90 -17.78 8.79
C PRO A 191 8.81 -18.64 7.90
N ASP A 192 10.09 -18.75 8.27
CA ASP A 192 11.11 -19.44 7.48
C ASP A 192 10.76 -20.90 7.15
N ARG A 193 10.08 -21.61 8.05
CA ARG A 193 9.62 -23.00 7.76
C ARG A 193 8.62 -23.11 6.62
N LEU A 194 7.98 -22.00 6.22
CA LEU A 194 7.04 -21.93 5.10
C LEU A 194 7.68 -21.30 3.86
N GLN A 195 9.01 -21.32 3.72
CA GLN A 195 9.72 -20.78 2.55
C GLN A 195 9.13 -21.29 1.23
N TRP A 196 8.80 -22.59 1.14
CA TRP A 196 8.19 -23.18 -0.05
C TRP A 196 6.87 -22.49 -0.46
N LEU A 197 6.08 -22.04 0.53
CA LEU A 197 4.82 -21.32 0.29
C LEU A 197 5.08 -19.86 -0.08
N ALA A 198 6.05 -19.23 0.59
CA ALA A 198 6.52 -17.90 0.24
C ALA A 198 7.03 -17.85 -1.21
N ASP A 199 7.84 -18.83 -1.64
CA ASP A 199 8.32 -18.93 -3.02
C ASP A 199 7.16 -19.13 -4.02
N ALA A 200 6.20 -19.98 -3.69
CA ALA A 200 5.06 -20.28 -4.56
C ALA A 200 4.08 -19.09 -4.71
N SER A 201 3.93 -18.28 -3.66
CA SER A 201 3.06 -17.10 -3.64
C SER A 201 3.81 -15.79 -3.83
N LYS A 202 5.14 -15.85 -4.03
CA LYS A 202 6.03 -14.69 -4.19
C LYS A 202 5.91 -13.69 -3.05
N HIS A 203 6.26 -14.16 -1.87
CA HIS A 203 6.37 -13.39 -0.63
C HIS A 203 7.72 -13.62 0.04
N LEU A 204 8.00 -12.83 1.08
CA LEU A 204 9.22 -12.96 1.86
C LEU A 204 8.98 -13.73 3.18
N THR A 205 10.03 -14.42 3.61
CA THR A 205 10.23 -14.92 4.97
C THR A 205 11.32 -14.09 5.67
N PRO A 206 11.54 -14.19 6.98
CA PRO A 206 12.61 -13.48 7.67
C PRO A 206 13.99 -13.66 7.02
N THR A 207 14.33 -14.87 6.56
CA THR A 207 15.58 -15.13 5.84
C THR A 207 15.68 -14.37 4.52
N THR A 208 14.64 -14.40 3.70
CA THR A 208 14.62 -13.68 2.41
C THR A 208 14.42 -12.18 2.59
N PHE A 209 13.67 -11.73 3.60
CA PHE A 209 13.58 -10.35 4.03
C PHE A 209 14.98 -9.76 4.34
N LYS A 210 15.78 -10.47 5.15
CA LYS A 210 17.15 -10.06 5.46
C LYS A 210 18.00 -9.93 4.20
N ALA A 211 17.89 -10.89 3.29
CA ALA A 211 18.62 -10.88 2.03
C ALA A 211 18.19 -9.70 1.13
N ASP A 212 16.90 -9.44 1.05
CA ASP A 212 16.35 -8.36 0.23
C ASP A 212 16.67 -6.98 0.82
N ARG A 213 16.51 -6.81 2.15
CA ARG A 213 16.95 -5.62 2.88
C ARG A 213 18.41 -5.25 2.60
N ALA A 214 19.29 -6.23 2.51
CA ALA A 214 20.72 -6.00 2.29
C ALA A 214 21.04 -5.36 0.92
N LYS A 215 20.08 -5.33 -0.01
CA LYS A 215 20.22 -4.67 -1.31
C LYS A 215 19.90 -3.15 -1.25
N ALA A 216 19.30 -2.67 -0.16
CA ALA A 216 18.97 -1.26 0.02
C ALA A 216 20.23 -0.39 0.19
N PRO A 217 20.17 0.92 -0.14
CA PRO A 217 21.28 1.84 0.14
C PRO A 217 21.47 1.97 1.67
N ASP A 218 22.70 1.77 2.15
CA ASP A 218 23.06 1.92 3.58
C ASP A 218 22.03 1.31 4.55
N PRO A 219 21.68 0.01 4.44
CA PRO A 219 20.51 -0.57 5.09
C PRO A 219 20.52 -0.42 6.62
N ASP A 220 21.67 -0.28 7.25
CA ASP A 220 21.79 -0.10 8.70
C ASP A 220 21.49 1.34 9.17
N GLN A 221 21.38 2.29 8.26
CA GLN A 221 20.94 3.67 8.52
C GLN A 221 19.44 3.87 8.25
N LEU A 222 18.82 2.94 7.53
CA LEU A 222 17.38 3.01 7.22
C LEU A 222 16.54 2.39 8.33
N ARG A 223 15.36 2.96 8.54
CA ARG A 223 14.30 2.33 9.31
C ARG A 223 13.56 1.34 8.44
N PHE A 224 13.50 0.08 8.84
CA PHE A 224 12.70 -0.94 8.19
C PHE A 224 11.48 -1.27 9.04
N LEU A 225 10.31 -1.11 8.43
CA LEU A 225 9.01 -1.46 9.01
C LEU A 225 8.55 -2.76 8.37
N ALA A 226 8.62 -3.87 9.10
CA ALA A 226 8.07 -5.15 8.61
C ALA A 226 6.55 -5.06 8.58
N VAL A 227 5.95 -5.36 7.42
CA VAL A 227 4.51 -5.27 7.15
C VAL A 227 3.98 -6.57 6.55
N HIS A 228 2.66 -6.68 6.37
CA HIS A 228 1.97 -7.78 5.70
C HIS A 228 2.20 -9.16 6.35
N LEU A 229 2.44 -9.21 7.67
CA LEU A 229 2.60 -10.48 8.39
C LEU A 229 1.26 -11.24 8.42
N LYS A 230 1.23 -12.48 7.95
CA LYS A 230 0.00 -13.28 7.96
C LYS A 230 -0.44 -13.61 9.38
N LEU A 231 -1.70 -13.30 9.70
CA LEU A 231 -2.26 -13.34 11.06
C LEU A 231 -2.00 -14.65 11.81
N ASN A 232 -2.22 -15.77 11.14
CA ASN A 232 -2.08 -17.10 11.75
C ASN A 232 -0.61 -17.54 11.98
N GLN A 233 0.35 -16.73 11.52
CA GLN A 233 1.78 -16.97 11.68
C GLN A 233 2.47 -15.78 12.38
N TYR A 234 1.70 -14.80 12.84
CA TYR A 234 2.20 -13.50 13.29
C TYR A 234 3.27 -13.61 14.37
N ASP A 235 3.00 -14.34 15.45
CA ASP A 235 3.92 -14.44 16.60
C ASP A 235 5.24 -15.10 16.19
N GLU A 236 5.20 -16.15 15.37
CA GLU A 236 6.38 -16.84 14.85
C GLU A 236 7.23 -15.92 13.96
N ILE A 237 6.59 -15.19 13.02
CA ILE A 237 7.31 -14.23 12.15
C ILE A 237 7.97 -13.15 13.00
N VAL A 238 7.28 -12.61 14.00
CA VAL A 238 7.81 -11.58 14.91
C VAL A 238 9.04 -12.10 15.68
N GLU A 239 8.98 -13.33 16.21
CA GLU A 239 10.10 -13.96 16.91
C GLU A 239 11.30 -14.16 15.98
N GLU A 240 11.09 -14.66 14.77
CA GLU A 240 12.13 -14.87 13.77
C GLU A 240 12.75 -13.54 13.31
N LEU A 241 11.95 -12.51 13.03
CA LEU A 241 12.43 -11.16 12.69
C LEU A 241 13.27 -10.55 13.83
N ALA A 242 12.83 -10.69 15.08
CA ALA A 242 13.56 -10.21 16.25
C ALA A 242 14.90 -10.94 16.42
N ALA A 243 14.97 -12.23 16.13
CA ALA A 243 16.20 -13.02 16.18
C ALA A 243 17.26 -12.57 15.16
N LEU A 244 16.86 -11.92 14.06
CA LEU A 244 17.80 -11.37 13.08
C LEU A 244 18.66 -10.23 13.64
N SER A 245 18.22 -9.56 14.71
CA SER A 245 18.92 -8.46 15.38
C SER A 245 19.41 -7.37 14.42
N LEU A 246 18.59 -7.02 13.42
CA LEU A 246 18.96 -6.04 12.38
C LEU A 246 18.74 -4.61 12.88
N PRO A 247 19.72 -3.70 12.69
CA PRO A 247 19.55 -2.29 13.04
C PRO A 247 18.33 -1.68 12.31
N GLY A 248 17.55 -0.85 13.03
CA GLY A 248 16.44 -0.12 12.47
C GLY A 248 15.23 -0.96 12.08
N LEU A 249 15.23 -2.28 12.32
CA LEU A 249 14.08 -3.16 12.04
C LEU A 249 13.06 -3.13 13.19
N GLU A 250 11.80 -2.92 12.85
CA GLU A 250 10.65 -3.10 13.74
C GLU A 250 9.43 -3.61 12.96
N VAL A 251 8.52 -4.27 13.63
CA VAL A 251 7.21 -4.61 13.05
C VAL A 251 6.29 -3.40 13.11
N MET A 252 5.75 -2.99 11.96
CA MET A 252 4.86 -1.83 11.87
C MET A 252 3.57 -2.09 12.64
N LYS A 253 3.20 -1.15 13.50
CA LYS A 253 1.97 -1.24 14.30
C LYS A 253 0.88 -0.39 13.67
N SER A 254 -0.30 -0.97 13.53
CA SER A 254 -1.46 -0.23 13.03
C SER A 254 -1.90 0.89 13.97
N GLY A 255 -2.40 1.99 13.41
CA GLY A 255 -2.89 3.14 14.15
C GLY A 255 -1.81 4.06 14.73
N LEU A 256 -0.52 3.73 14.59
CA LEU A 256 0.57 4.61 15.00
C LEU A 256 1.08 5.45 13.83
N ASP A 257 1.49 6.68 14.16
CA ASP A 257 2.14 7.59 13.22
C ASP A 257 3.66 7.38 13.22
N TYR A 258 4.21 7.20 12.05
CA TYR A 258 5.64 7.12 11.80
C TYR A 258 6.11 8.38 11.06
N GLN A 259 7.07 9.11 11.65
CA GLN A 259 7.71 10.21 10.96
C GLN A 259 8.75 9.65 9.98
N VAL A 260 8.70 10.12 8.75
CA VAL A 260 9.53 9.71 7.63
C VAL A 260 10.31 10.91 7.12
#